data_5fbeec12d5f433c6610b5b311fc153b1
#
_entry.id   5fbeec12d5f433c6610b5b311fc153b1
#
_cell.length_a   1.000
_cell.length_b   1.000
_cell.length_c   1.000
_cell.angle_alpha   90.00
_cell.angle_beta   90.00
_cell.angle_gamma   90.00
#
_symmetry.space_group_name_H-M   'P 1'
#
loop_
_entity.id
_entity.type
_entity.pdbx_description
1 polymer ?
#
loop_
_entity_poly.entity_id
_entity_poly.type
_entity_poly.pdbx_seq_one_letter_code
_entity_poly.pdbx_strand_id
1 'polypeptide(L)'
;IKELLKESVEDLMKDGVFACPVLVNKKDLYTNKTGELAIHTGAEIYIKPLMCSHADPNKLYISLFTGLNDIKRMNLDHDEPDMEMIITCQSFESYKDVLFSSDAFCGILINPFTDHLGFSKDMLDEMFYNKETIN
;
A
#
# COMPACT_ATOMS: atom_id res chain seq x y z
N ILE A 1 5.44 -0.57 25.52
CA ILE A 1 6.12 -0.66 24.21
C ILE A 1 5.13 -0.76 23.07
N LYS A 2 4.09 -1.61 23.20
CA LYS A 2 3.06 -1.73 22.17
C LYS A 2 2.25 -0.45 21.98
N GLU A 3 2.00 0.29 23.05
CA GLU A 3 1.28 1.56 22.96
C GLU A 3 2.09 2.67 22.30
N LEU A 4 3.39 2.73 22.58
CA LEU A 4 4.29 3.68 21.94
C LEU A 4 4.42 3.41 20.45
N LEU A 5 4.53 2.13 20.08
CA LEU A 5 4.58 1.75 18.67
C LEU A 5 3.27 2.08 17.96
N LYS A 6 2.14 1.88 18.63
CA LYS A 6 0.82 2.18 18.07
C LYS A 6 0.66 3.68 17.81
N GLU A 7 1.06 4.53 18.76
CA GLU A 7 1.02 5.98 18.58
C GLU A 7 1.90 6.45 17.43
N SER A 8 3.12 5.92 17.33
CA SER A 8 4.05 6.25 16.25
C SER A 8 3.49 5.84 14.90
N VAL A 9 2.85 4.68 14.82
CA VAL A 9 2.23 4.19 13.58
C VAL A 9 1.03 5.05 13.22
N GLU A 10 0.19 5.41 14.19
CA GLU A 10 -0.95 6.29 13.95
C GLU A 10 -0.51 7.66 13.41
N ASP A 11 0.56 8.21 13.96
CA ASP A 11 1.12 9.48 13.48
C ASP A 11 1.63 9.35 12.05
N LEU A 12 2.33 8.26 11.74
CA LEU A 12 2.77 7.97 10.38
C LEU A 12 1.58 7.82 9.42
N MET A 13 0.51 7.19 9.87
CA MET A 13 -0.69 7.00 9.07
C MET A 13 -1.38 8.32 8.74
N LYS A 14 -1.32 9.29 9.64
CA LYS A 14 -1.93 10.60 9.42
C LYS A 14 -1.11 11.48 8.49
N ASP A 15 0.18 11.56 8.71
CA ASP A 15 1.05 12.55 8.07
C ASP A 15 2.13 11.92 7.17
N GLY A 16 2.33 10.61 7.27
CA GLY A 16 3.38 9.93 6.55
C GLY A 16 3.05 9.63 5.10
N VAL A 17 4.10 9.47 4.32
CA VAL A 17 4.02 9.02 2.94
C VAL A 17 4.60 7.61 2.88
N PHE A 18 3.89 6.72 2.20
CA PHE A 18 4.30 5.32 2.07
C PHE A 18 4.58 4.98 0.63
N ALA A 19 5.57 4.13 0.42
CA ALA A 19 5.87 3.60 -0.90
C ALA A 19 5.10 2.30 -1.12
N CYS A 20 4.62 2.12 -2.35
CA CYS A 20 3.89 0.91 -2.74
C CYS A 20 4.24 0.54 -4.17
N PRO A 21 4.66 -0.72 -4.43
CA PRO A 21 4.89 -1.16 -5.80
C PRO A 21 3.56 -1.40 -6.51
N VAL A 22 3.45 -0.85 -7.72
CA VAL A 22 2.22 -0.97 -8.52
C VAL A 22 2.59 -1.26 -9.97
N LEU A 23 1.67 -1.92 -10.68
CA LEU A 23 1.78 -2.15 -12.11
C LEU A 23 0.95 -1.12 -12.86
N VAL A 24 1.56 -0.52 -13.87
CA VAL A 24 0.92 0.50 -14.71
C VAL A 24 1.20 0.17 -16.17
N ASN A 25 0.23 0.40 -17.03
CA ASN A 25 0.42 0.20 -18.45
C ASN A 25 1.48 1.19 -18.98
N LYS A 26 2.44 0.69 -19.75
CA LYS A 26 3.53 1.53 -20.28
C LYS A 26 3.01 2.74 -21.07
N LYS A 27 1.90 2.59 -21.78
CA LYS A 27 1.29 3.71 -22.55
C LYS A 27 0.81 4.86 -21.67
N ASP A 28 0.57 4.61 -20.40
CA ASP A 28 0.09 5.60 -19.44
C ASP A 28 1.21 6.30 -18.69
N LEU A 29 2.45 5.92 -18.94
CA LEU A 29 3.63 6.53 -18.34
C LEU A 29 4.23 7.58 -19.28
N TYR A 30 4.67 8.69 -18.71
CA TYR A 30 5.39 9.71 -19.46
C TYR A 30 6.38 10.43 -18.55
N THR A 31 7.34 11.11 -19.18
CA THR A 31 8.28 11.95 -18.42
C THR A 31 7.78 13.39 -18.49
N ASN A 32 7.55 13.99 -17.33
CA ASN A 32 7.08 15.38 -17.27
C ASN A 32 8.20 16.38 -17.59
N LYS A 33 7.87 17.67 -17.57
CA LYS A 33 8.82 18.74 -17.93
C LYS A 33 10.02 18.83 -16.98
N THR A 34 9.88 18.33 -15.76
CA THR A 34 10.97 18.32 -14.77
C THR A 34 11.84 17.06 -14.83
N GLY A 35 11.53 16.15 -15.76
CA GLY A 35 12.28 14.89 -15.90
C GLY A 35 11.77 13.77 -14.99
N GLU A 36 10.69 13.98 -14.29
CA GLU A 36 10.13 12.96 -13.40
C GLU A 36 9.13 12.06 -14.13
N LEU A 37 9.08 10.81 -13.70
CA LEU A 37 8.10 9.86 -14.22
C LEU A 37 6.70 10.20 -13.70
N ALA A 38 5.75 10.25 -14.60
CA ALA A 38 4.37 10.60 -14.27
C ALA A 38 3.39 9.63 -14.93
N ILE A 39 2.18 9.59 -14.43
CA ILE A 39 1.11 8.71 -14.92
C ILE A 39 -0.02 9.58 -15.47
N HIS A 40 -0.53 9.24 -16.64
CA HIS A 40 -1.66 9.94 -17.23
C HIS A 40 -2.91 9.81 -16.35
N THR A 41 -3.68 10.88 -16.26
CA THR A 41 -4.93 10.91 -15.50
C THR A 41 -5.91 9.88 -16.08
N GLY A 42 -6.52 9.10 -15.19
CA GLY A 42 -7.46 8.05 -15.58
C GLY A 42 -6.82 6.70 -15.87
N ALA A 43 -5.49 6.58 -15.74
CA ALA A 43 -4.81 5.32 -15.92
C ALA A 43 -5.20 4.33 -14.84
N GLU A 44 -5.31 3.05 -15.22
CA GLU A 44 -5.53 1.98 -14.27
C GLU A 44 -4.22 1.61 -13.59
N ILE A 45 -4.26 1.52 -12.26
CA ILE A 45 -3.10 1.16 -11.44
C ILE A 45 -3.44 -0.11 -10.68
N TYR A 46 -2.56 -1.11 -10.81
CA TYR A 46 -2.76 -2.41 -10.16
C TYR A 46 -1.73 -2.58 -9.04
N ILE A 47 -2.20 -2.63 -7.80
CA ILE A 47 -1.33 -2.88 -6.65
C ILE A 47 -0.92 -4.34 -6.66
N LYS A 48 0.39 -4.61 -6.55
CA LYS A 48 0.88 -5.98 -6.44
C LYS A 48 0.55 -6.52 -5.05
N PRO A 49 -0.32 -7.54 -4.95
CA PRO A 49 -0.70 -8.07 -3.66
C PRO A 49 0.43 -8.87 -3.02
N LEU A 50 0.50 -8.85 -1.70
CA LEU A 50 1.35 -9.73 -0.93
C LEU A 50 0.46 -10.78 -0.27
N MET A 51 0.79 -12.04 -0.50
CA MET A 51 0.08 -13.15 0.12
C MET A 51 0.77 -13.49 1.44
N CYS A 52 -0.01 -13.60 2.50
CA CYS A 52 0.52 -14.02 3.78
C CYS A 52 0.63 -15.55 3.77
N SER A 53 1.85 -16.07 3.85
CA SER A 53 2.14 -17.48 3.66
C SER A 53 1.55 -18.40 4.75
N HIS A 54 1.21 -17.85 5.90
CA HIS A 54 0.65 -18.60 7.01
C HIS A 54 -0.85 -18.41 7.19
N ALA A 55 -1.45 -17.60 6.34
CA ALA A 55 -2.87 -17.30 6.39
C ALA A 55 -3.58 -17.97 5.23
N ASP A 56 -4.88 -17.80 5.19
CA ASP A 56 -5.73 -18.27 4.10
C ASP A 56 -5.12 -17.80 2.75
N PRO A 57 -4.88 -18.73 1.79
CA PRO A 57 -4.31 -18.35 0.49
C PRO A 57 -5.19 -17.41 -0.32
N ASN A 58 -6.44 -17.23 0.09
CA ASN A 58 -7.36 -16.29 -0.56
C ASN A 58 -7.27 -14.88 0.01
N LYS A 59 -6.43 -14.66 1.05
CA LYS A 59 -6.28 -13.34 1.66
C LYS A 59 -5.08 -12.60 1.08
N LEU A 60 -5.36 -11.48 0.45
CA LEU A 60 -4.35 -10.60 -0.14
C LEU A 60 -4.22 -9.31 0.68
N TYR A 61 -3.00 -8.83 0.82
CA TYR A 61 -2.70 -7.61 1.55
C TYR A 61 -2.02 -6.58 0.64
N ILE A 62 -2.32 -5.31 0.89
CA ILE A 62 -1.59 -4.21 0.28
C ILE A 62 -0.31 -4.01 1.08
N SER A 63 0.84 -4.01 0.42
CA SER A 63 2.14 -3.83 1.07
C SER A 63 2.57 -2.39 0.98
N LEU A 64 2.79 -1.74 2.11
CA LEU A 64 3.30 -0.38 2.18
C LEU A 64 4.67 -0.38 2.84
N PHE A 65 5.53 0.53 2.40
CA PHE A 65 6.91 0.60 2.84
C PHE A 65 7.25 2.02 3.26
N THR A 66 7.99 2.15 4.36
CA THR A 66 8.49 3.45 4.82
C THR A 66 9.87 3.78 4.24
N GLY A 67 10.53 2.80 3.62
CA GLY A 67 11.83 2.97 2.99
C GLY A 67 12.03 2.04 1.82
N LEU A 68 12.96 2.42 0.93
CA LEU A 68 13.19 1.66 -0.30
C LEU A 68 13.96 0.36 -0.07
N ASN A 69 14.72 0.26 1.01
CA ASN A 69 15.52 -0.93 1.28
C ASN A 69 14.67 -2.18 1.50
N ASP A 70 13.51 -2.02 2.11
CA ASP A 70 12.61 -3.14 2.38
C ASP A 70 11.88 -3.60 1.11
N ILE A 71 11.58 -2.67 0.21
CA ILE A 71 10.94 -3.00 -1.07
C ILE A 71 11.81 -3.94 -1.90
N LYS A 72 13.13 -3.80 -1.81
CA LYS A 72 14.07 -4.63 -2.58
C LYS A 72 13.94 -6.12 -2.26
N ARG A 73 13.38 -6.46 -1.12
CA ARG A 73 13.14 -7.85 -0.72
C ARG A 73 11.90 -8.44 -1.37
N MET A 74 11.02 -7.59 -1.88
CA MET A 74 9.80 -8.03 -2.53
C MET A 74 10.09 -8.50 -3.96
N ASN A 75 9.51 -9.62 -4.36
CA ASN A 75 9.60 -10.06 -5.74
C ASN A 75 8.71 -9.17 -6.59
N LEU A 76 9.34 -8.35 -7.43
CA LEU A 76 8.65 -7.41 -8.32
C LEU A 76 8.52 -7.93 -9.75
N ASP A 77 8.91 -9.17 -10.00
CA ASP A 77 8.76 -9.80 -11.32
C ASP A 77 7.29 -9.96 -11.68
N HIS A 78 6.97 -9.77 -12.95
CA HIS A 78 5.62 -9.95 -13.47
C HIS A 78 5.66 -10.43 -14.91
N ASP A 79 4.57 -11.08 -15.34
CA ASP A 79 4.46 -11.66 -16.68
C ASP A 79 3.74 -10.75 -17.68
N GLU A 80 3.50 -9.49 -17.31
CA GLU A 80 2.76 -8.54 -18.14
C GLU A 80 3.71 -7.68 -18.98
N PRO A 81 3.93 -8.03 -20.27
CA PRO A 81 4.95 -7.32 -21.08
C PRO A 81 4.59 -5.86 -21.39
N ASP A 82 3.30 -5.52 -21.39
CA ASP A 82 2.84 -4.15 -21.67
C ASP A 82 2.74 -3.29 -20.41
N MET A 83 3.10 -3.84 -19.27
CA MET A 83 3.02 -3.14 -17.99
C MET A 83 4.39 -2.94 -17.39
N GLU A 84 4.52 -1.91 -16.60
CA GLU A 84 5.75 -1.61 -15.89
C GLU A 84 5.50 -1.51 -14.40
N MET A 85 6.42 -2.07 -13.62
CA MET A 85 6.41 -1.98 -12.17
C MET A 85 7.04 -0.67 -11.77
N ILE A 86 6.28 0.16 -11.06
CA ILE A 86 6.76 1.43 -10.52
C ILE A 86 6.47 1.48 -9.02
N ILE A 87 7.12 2.40 -8.34
CA ILE A 87 6.87 2.63 -6.93
C ILE A 87 6.16 3.96 -6.77
N THR A 88 4.93 3.91 -6.25
CA THR A 88 4.18 5.13 -5.93
C THR A 88 4.43 5.52 -4.48
N CYS A 89 4.39 6.82 -4.21
CA CYS A 89 4.52 7.35 -2.86
C CYS A 89 3.31 8.23 -2.58
N GLN A 90 2.44 7.77 -1.70
CA GLN A 90 1.20 8.46 -1.37
C GLN A 90 0.92 8.37 0.13
N SER A 91 -0.07 9.14 0.59
CA SER A 91 -0.51 9.08 1.97
C SER A 91 -1.17 7.75 2.29
N PHE A 92 -1.18 7.39 3.55
CA PHE A 92 -1.87 6.19 4.01
C PHE A 92 -3.36 6.21 3.64
N GLU A 93 -3.99 7.37 3.74
CA GLU A 93 -5.40 7.53 3.41
C GLU A 93 -5.72 7.12 1.98
N SER A 94 -4.85 7.44 1.03
CA SER A 94 -5.03 7.03 -0.37
C SER A 94 -5.08 5.52 -0.52
N TYR A 95 -4.19 4.81 0.15
CA TYR A 95 -4.17 3.34 0.10
C TYR A 95 -5.33 2.74 0.88
N LYS A 96 -5.71 3.34 1.98
CA LYS A 96 -6.87 2.93 2.76
C LYS A 96 -8.14 2.98 1.91
N ASP A 97 -8.32 4.04 1.14
CA ASP A 97 -9.47 4.18 0.26
C ASP A 97 -9.51 3.08 -0.80
N VAL A 98 -8.36 2.70 -1.34
CA VAL A 98 -8.26 1.56 -2.27
C VAL A 98 -8.67 0.27 -1.57
N LEU A 99 -8.19 0.06 -0.35
CA LEU A 99 -8.52 -1.14 0.43
C LEU A 99 -10.04 -1.28 0.63
N PHE A 100 -10.70 -0.21 1.04
CA PHE A 100 -12.14 -0.24 1.33
C PHE A 100 -13.01 -0.28 0.08
N SER A 101 -12.48 0.13 -1.06
CA SER A 101 -13.21 0.07 -2.34
C SER A 101 -13.02 -1.27 -3.07
N SER A 102 -12.16 -2.15 -2.58
CA SER A 102 -11.84 -3.42 -3.23
C SER A 102 -12.23 -4.60 -2.35
N ASP A 103 -12.85 -5.60 -2.95
CA ASP A 103 -13.15 -6.87 -2.26
C ASP A 103 -11.96 -7.84 -2.30
N ALA A 104 -10.94 -7.54 -3.08
CA ALA A 104 -9.77 -8.41 -3.25
C ALA A 104 -8.81 -8.36 -2.06
N PHE A 105 -8.72 -7.21 -1.40
CA PHE A 105 -7.77 -7.03 -0.30
C PHE A 105 -8.47 -7.10 1.05
N CYS A 106 -7.83 -7.76 2.00
CA CYS A 106 -8.36 -7.90 3.35
C CYS A 106 -7.64 -7.05 4.39
N GLY A 107 -6.55 -6.39 4.02
CA GLY A 107 -5.80 -5.55 4.94
C GLY A 107 -4.56 -4.93 4.31
N ILE A 108 -3.80 -4.25 5.16
CA ILE A 108 -2.57 -3.58 4.79
C ILE A 108 -1.44 -4.10 5.68
N LEU A 109 -0.29 -4.38 5.07
CA LEU A 109 0.95 -4.70 5.78
C LEU A 109 1.93 -3.55 5.60
N ILE A 110 2.52 -3.10 6.70
CA ILE A 110 3.55 -2.06 6.68
C ILE A 110 4.89 -2.73 6.99
N ASN A 111 5.86 -2.52 6.12
CA ASN A 111 7.20 -3.10 6.21
C ASN A 111 7.15 -4.61 6.48
N PRO A 112 6.56 -5.40 5.57
CA PRO A 112 6.30 -6.82 5.82
C PRO A 112 7.55 -7.67 6.06
N PHE A 113 8.72 -7.20 5.65
CA PHE A 113 9.97 -7.96 5.81
C PHE A 113 10.80 -7.53 7.02
N THR A 114 10.41 -6.45 7.69
CA THR A 114 11.11 -5.95 8.87
C THR A 114 10.16 -5.80 10.05
N ASP A 115 9.44 -4.69 10.13
CA ASP A 115 8.53 -4.42 11.25
C ASP A 115 7.29 -5.33 11.26
N HIS A 116 6.87 -5.77 10.11
CA HIS A 116 5.75 -6.68 9.90
C HIS A 116 4.49 -6.24 10.63
N LEU A 117 4.05 -5.01 10.39
CA LEU A 117 2.85 -4.48 11.01
C LEU A 117 1.65 -4.75 10.10
N GLY A 118 0.68 -5.50 10.62
CA GLY A 118 -0.50 -5.88 9.86
C GLY A 118 -1.77 -5.25 10.40
N PHE A 119 -2.61 -4.78 9.48
CA PHE A 119 -3.90 -4.17 9.81
C PHE A 119 -4.98 -4.76 8.93
N SER A 120 -5.96 -5.43 9.55
CA SER A 120 -7.13 -5.92 8.82
C SER A 120 -8.08 -4.76 8.52
N LYS A 121 -9.03 -4.99 7.61
CA LYS A 121 -10.07 -4.00 7.33
C LYS A 121 -10.85 -3.65 8.61
N ASP A 122 -11.15 -4.63 9.43
CA ASP A 122 -11.90 -4.42 10.68
C ASP A 122 -11.12 -3.53 11.66
N MET A 123 -9.82 -3.76 11.78
CA MET A 123 -8.96 -2.92 12.63
C MET A 123 -8.91 -1.49 12.14
N LEU A 124 -8.78 -1.30 10.83
CA LEU A 124 -8.71 0.03 10.23
C LEU A 124 -10.07 0.75 10.31
N ASP A 125 -11.15 0.02 10.14
CA ASP A 125 -12.49 0.57 10.29
C ASP A 125 -12.69 1.09 11.70
N GLU A 126 -12.30 0.33 12.71
CA GLU A 126 -12.38 0.73 14.11
C GLU A 126 -11.48 1.95 14.40
N MET A 127 -10.27 1.98 13.84
CA MET A 127 -9.33 3.08 14.07
C MET A 127 -9.77 4.40 13.43
N PHE A 128 -10.36 4.36 12.23
CA PHE A 128 -10.62 5.55 11.45
C PHE A 128 -12.10 5.96 11.38
N TYR A 129 -13.02 5.04 11.54
CA TYR A 129 -14.46 5.30 11.37
C TYR A 129 -15.26 5.19 12.65
N ASN A 130 -14.95 4.24 13.52
CA ASN A 130 -15.73 4.05 14.75
C ASN A 130 -15.39 5.02 15.87
N LYS A 131 -14.25 5.72 15.78
CA LYS A 131 -13.88 6.73 16.78
C LYS A 131 -14.87 7.89 16.86
N GLU A 132 -15.60 8.15 15.79
CA GLU A 132 -16.57 9.24 15.73
C GLU A 132 -17.92 8.87 16.31
N THR A 133 -18.23 7.59 16.40
CA THR A 133 -19.52 7.11 16.87
C THR A 133 -19.61 6.89 18.39
N ILE A 134 -18.49 6.98 19.09
CA ILE A 134 -18.41 6.76 20.53
C ILE A 134 -18.62 8.07 21.31
N ASN A 135 -18.69 9.15 20.62
CA ASN A 135 -18.99 10.45 21.23
C ASN A 135 -20.47 10.75 21.12
#